data_7cea5e0178e91c4ba4215122ba82032d
#
_entry.id   7cea5e0178e91c4ba4215122ba82032d
#
_cell.length_a   1.000
_cell.length_b   1.000
_cell.length_c   1.000
_cell.angle_alpha   90.00
_cell.angle_beta   90.00
_cell.angle_gamma   90.00
#
_symmetry.space_group_name_H-M   'P 1'
#
loop_
_entity.id
_entity.type
_entity.pdbx_description
1 polymer ?
#
loop_
_entity_poly.entity_id
_entity_poly.type
_entity_poly.pdbx_seq_one_letter_code
_entity_poly.pdbx_strand_id
1 'polypeptide(L)'
;HMWHNIFNGIMSTQQYAATTSLFQKCGGWNPELTGWDDYELGMRLLLCKPSIMYIKSKPAIEVRCQENSITGTSFRSSPAKWENSLNSCQTIFQQASMPRYARYINLKRAVLAAIYKKEGDTANSKRLMAFSLSNECSSWKKLLLHFAFNYTACGGRGIHWLIAPLI
;
A
#
# COMPACT_ATOMS: atom_id res chain seq x y z
N HIS A 1 -13.24 -3.58 3.91
CA HIS A 1 -12.22 -2.75 4.58
C HIS A 1 -10.81 -3.02 4.03
N MET A 2 -10.42 -4.29 3.85
CA MET A 2 -9.10 -4.66 3.33
C MET A 2 -8.74 -3.94 2.03
N TRP A 3 -9.62 -3.99 1.03
CA TRP A 3 -9.44 -3.31 -0.25
C TRP A 3 -9.21 -1.80 -0.07
N HIS A 4 -10.03 -1.16 0.76
CA HIS A 4 -9.87 0.28 1.06
C HIS A 4 -8.54 0.57 1.74
N ASN A 5 -8.08 -0.30 2.64
CA ASN A 5 -6.78 -0.10 3.26
C ASN A 5 -5.64 -0.24 2.24
N ILE A 6 -5.70 -1.26 1.36
CA ILE A 6 -4.67 -1.46 0.33
C ILE A 6 -4.48 -0.22 -0.55
N PHE A 7 -5.56 0.39 -1.01
CA PHE A 7 -5.45 1.48 -1.98
C PHE A 7 -5.47 2.88 -1.37
N ASN A 8 -6.17 3.08 -0.27
CA ASN A 8 -6.39 4.40 0.32
C ASN A 8 -5.71 4.60 1.69
N GLY A 9 -5.12 3.55 2.27
CA GLY A 9 -4.43 3.66 3.57
C GLY A 9 -5.33 4.13 4.70
N ILE A 10 -6.54 3.54 4.83
CA ILE A 10 -7.53 3.95 5.84
C ILE A 10 -7.17 3.58 7.28
N MET A 11 -6.14 2.78 7.47
CA MET A 11 -5.63 2.37 8.79
C MET A 11 -4.33 3.10 9.12
N SER A 12 -4.29 4.42 8.89
CA SER A 12 -3.20 5.23 9.42
C SER A 12 -3.36 5.43 10.93
N THR A 13 -2.29 5.59 11.65
CA THR A 13 -2.22 5.60 13.13
C THR A 13 -3.22 6.55 13.77
N GLN A 14 -3.55 7.66 13.12
CA GLN A 14 -4.45 8.68 13.66
C GLN A 14 -5.94 8.36 13.43
N GLN A 15 -6.28 7.33 12.64
CA GLN A 15 -7.64 7.10 12.16
C GLN A 15 -8.39 6.02 12.92
N TYR A 16 -7.73 5.27 13.80
CA TYR A 16 -8.36 4.18 14.52
C TYR A 16 -7.83 4.04 15.95
N ALA A 17 -8.60 3.37 16.78
CA ALA A 17 -8.19 2.82 18.05
C ALA A 17 -8.43 1.30 18.01
N ALA A 18 -7.50 0.53 18.56
CA ALA A 18 -7.61 -0.92 18.68
C ALA A 18 -7.44 -1.34 20.14
N THR A 19 -8.09 -2.44 20.52
CA THR A 19 -7.84 -3.02 21.85
C THR A 19 -6.41 -3.56 21.93
N THR A 20 -5.82 -3.49 23.12
CA THR A 20 -4.48 -4.04 23.37
C THR A 20 -4.40 -5.52 22.99
N SER A 21 -5.44 -6.29 23.28
CA SER A 21 -5.50 -7.72 22.93
C SER A 21 -5.47 -7.97 21.42
N LEU A 22 -6.18 -7.17 20.63
CA LEU A 22 -6.14 -7.27 19.16
C LEU A 22 -4.75 -6.88 18.63
N PHE A 23 -4.17 -5.80 19.15
CA PHE A 23 -2.84 -5.34 18.77
C PHE A 23 -1.77 -6.40 19.07
N GLN A 24 -1.81 -7.02 20.23
CA GLN A 24 -0.91 -8.11 20.60
C GLN A 24 -1.12 -9.35 19.75
N LYS A 25 -2.38 -9.72 19.49
CA LYS A 25 -2.73 -10.87 18.64
C LYS A 25 -2.17 -10.76 17.22
N CYS A 26 -2.12 -9.56 16.66
CA CYS A 26 -1.55 -9.35 15.32
C CYS A 26 -0.02 -9.11 15.32
N GLY A 27 0.65 -9.19 16.47
CA GLY A 27 2.10 -9.08 16.61
C GLY A 27 2.65 -7.66 16.74
N GLY A 28 1.78 -6.65 16.94
CA GLY A 28 2.22 -5.26 17.13
C GLY A 28 2.90 -4.63 15.90
N TRP A 29 3.70 -3.62 16.13
CA TRP A 29 4.50 -2.97 15.08
C TRP A 29 5.60 -3.87 14.56
N ASN A 30 5.85 -3.80 13.25
CA ASN A 30 7.02 -4.45 12.65
C ASN A 30 8.23 -3.50 12.75
N PRO A 31 9.24 -3.80 13.58
CA PRO A 31 10.38 -2.91 13.82
C PRO A 31 11.32 -2.76 12.62
N GLU A 32 11.21 -3.65 11.62
CA GLU A 32 12.03 -3.59 10.41
C GLU A 32 11.51 -2.56 9.39
N LEU A 33 10.28 -2.06 9.58
CA LEU A 33 9.67 -1.11 8.68
C LEU A 33 9.87 0.32 9.20
N THR A 34 10.37 1.19 8.33
CA THR A 34 10.60 2.60 8.62
C THR A 34 9.67 3.55 7.86
N GLY A 35 8.71 3.00 7.12
CA GLY A 35 7.65 3.74 6.42
C GLY A 35 6.53 2.83 6.01
N TRP A 36 5.31 3.36 5.94
CA TRP A 36 4.07 2.59 5.75
C TRP A 36 3.94 1.41 6.72
N ASP A 37 4.54 1.52 7.89
CA ASP A 37 4.45 0.58 8.98
C ASP A 37 3.03 0.49 9.55
N ASP A 38 2.33 1.62 9.65
CA ASP A 38 0.90 1.70 9.98
C ASP A 38 0.02 1.03 8.91
N TYR A 39 0.37 1.20 7.65
CA TYR A 39 -0.29 0.55 6.52
C TYR A 39 -0.16 -0.99 6.61
N GLU A 40 1.03 -1.51 6.89
CA GLU A 40 1.30 -2.93 7.04
C GLU A 40 0.60 -3.50 8.29
N LEU A 41 0.70 -2.82 9.42
CA LEU A 41 -0.02 -3.17 10.65
C LEU A 41 -1.53 -3.23 10.41
N GLY A 42 -2.08 -2.26 9.67
CA GLY A 42 -3.48 -2.24 9.28
C GLY A 42 -3.93 -3.48 8.50
N MET A 43 -3.05 -4.07 7.65
CA MET A 43 -3.35 -5.34 6.98
C MET A 43 -3.47 -6.48 7.98
N ARG A 44 -2.52 -6.60 8.92
CA ARG A 44 -2.56 -7.66 9.95
C ARG A 44 -3.75 -7.52 10.88
N LEU A 45 -4.07 -6.30 11.30
CA LEU A 45 -5.27 -6.03 12.09
C LEU A 45 -6.55 -6.48 11.37
N LEU A 46 -6.71 -6.13 10.10
CA LEU A 46 -7.87 -6.50 9.30
C LEU A 46 -7.96 -8.01 9.02
N LEU A 47 -6.81 -8.70 8.92
CA LEU A 47 -6.77 -10.16 8.78
C LEU A 47 -7.29 -10.88 10.04
N CYS A 48 -7.15 -10.28 11.20
CA CYS A 48 -7.73 -10.80 12.44
C CYS A 48 -9.27 -10.72 12.47
N LYS A 49 -9.90 -10.17 11.42
CA LYS A 49 -11.37 -10.00 11.28
C LYS A 49 -12.00 -9.32 12.50
N PRO A 50 -11.51 -8.15 12.91
CA PRO A 50 -12.03 -7.47 14.09
C PRO A 50 -13.49 -7.00 13.87
N SER A 51 -14.24 -6.86 14.94
CA SER A 51 -15.45 -6.06 14.92
C SER A 51 -15.08 -4.58 14.79
N ILE A 52 -15.60 -3.90 13.79
CA ILE A 52 -15.27 -2.51 13.49
C ILE A 52 -16.51 -1.64 13.75
N MET A 53 -16.33 -0.61 14.58
CA MET A 53 -17.34 0.42 14.83
C MET A 53 -16.86 1.74 14.25
N TYR A 54 -17.73 2.41 13.50
CA TYR A 54 -17.48 3.75 13.00
C TYR A 54 -18.02 4.80 13.94
N ILE A 55 -17.16 5.71 14.38
CA ILE A 55 -17.56 6.83 15.23
C ILE A 55 -17.73 8.05 14.33
N LYS A 56 -18.98 8.51 14.19
CA LYS A 56 -19.28 9.79 13.53
C LYS A 56 -19.16 10.92 14.57
N SER A 57 -18.05 11.63 14.57
CA SER A 57 -17.83 12.75 15.44
C SER A 57 -17.27 13.93 14.65
N LYS A 58 -17.17 15.09 15.30
CA LYS A 58 -16.31 16.19 14.79
C LYS A 58 -14.86 15.67 14.73
N PRO A 59 -14.02 16.20 13.81
CA PRO A 59 -12.61 15.82 13.76
C PRO A 59 -11.96 15.96 15.15
N ALA A 60 -11.42 14.84 15.65
CA ALA A 60 -10.76 14.80 16.96
C ALA A 60 -9.24 15.05 16.84
N ILE A 61 -8.71 14.97 15.62
CA ILE A 61 -7.28 15.09 15.32
C ILE A 61 -7.11 16.03 14.14
N GLU A 62 -6.19 16.98 14.30
CA GLU A 62 -5.72 17.86 13.24
C GLU A 62 -4.31 17.45 12.83
N VAL A 63 -4.12 17.09 11.57
CA VAL A 63 -2.82 16.74 11.01
C VAL A 63 -2.20 17.96 10.37
N ARG A 64 -1.11 18.47 10.94
CA ARG A 64 -0.36 19.60 10.39
C ARG A 64 0.66 19.10 9.37
N CYS A 65 0.61 19.66 8.16
CA CYS A 65 1.64 19.42 7.16
C CYS A 65 2.94 20.13 7.56
N GLN A 66 4.04 19.39 7.57
CA GLN A 66 5.39 19.94 7.82
C GLN A 66 6.28 19.56 6.64
N GLU A 67 7.17 20.47 6.22
CA GLU A 67 8.08 20.26 5.09
C GLU A 67 9.01 19.05 5.29
N ASN A 68 9.41 18.77 6.53
CA ASN A 68 10.30 17.66 6.89
C ASN A 68 9.56 16.44 7.45
N SER A 69 8.27 16.27 7.17
CA SER A 69 7.52 15.10 7.62
C SER A 69 7.97 13.85 6.89
N ILE A 70 7.87 12.68 7.54
CA ILE A 70 8.21 11.38 6.94
C ILE A 70 7.45 11.13 5.63
N THR A 71 6.22 11.61 5.53
CA THR A 71 5.35 11.49 4.36
C THR A 71 5.46 12.66 3.39
N GLY A 72 6.11 13.76 3.77
CA GLY A 72 6.37 14.93 2.92
C GLY A 72 7.57 14.80 2.01
N THR A 73 8.43 13.78 2.22
CA THR A 73 9.59 13.51 1.37
C THR A 73 9.18 12.75 0.11
N SER A 74 9.90 12.99 -1.00
CA SER A 74 9.65 12.27 -2.25
C SER A 74 9.91 10.76 -2.08
N PHE A 75 9.14 9.94 -2.78
CA PHE A 75 9.29 8.47 -2.71
C PHE A 75 10.66 7.99 -3.18
N ARG A 76 11.28 8.71 -4.14
CA ARG A 76 12.61 8.41 -4.64
C ARG A 76 13.74 8.59 -3.61
N SER A 77 13.52 9.38 -2.57
CA SER A 77 14.56 9.64 -1.57
C SER A 77 14.92 8.40 -0.74
N SER A 78 14.01 7.44 -0.63
CA SER A 78 14.22 6.20 0.11
C SER A 78 13.34 5.06 -0.43
N PRO A 79 13.62 4.53 -1.65
CA PRO A 79 12.80 3.51 -2.30
C PRO A 79 12.58 2.26 -1.44
N ALA A 80 13.65 1.77 -0.80
CA ALA A 80 13.60 0.58 0.05
C ALA A 80 12.57 0.70 1.18
N LYS A 81 12.41 1.88 1.75
CA LYS A 81 11.45 2.17 2.81
C LYS A 81 10.01 1.79 2.43
N TRP A 82 9.58 2.14 1.23
CA TRP A 82 8.23 1.89 0.73
C TRP A 82 8.06 0.48 0.19
N GLU A 83 9.09 0.00 -0.50
CA GLU A 83 9.09 -1.32 -1.10
C GLU A 83 9.11 -2.43 -0.06
N ASN A 84 9.85 -2.29 1.04
CA ASN A 84 9.88 -3.25 2.13
C ASN A 84 8.48 -3.44 2.74
N SER A 85 7.73 -2.36 2.92
CA SER A 85 6.36 -2.45 3.44
C SER A 85 5.42 -3.16 2.46
N LEU A 86 5.55 -2.91 1.15
CA LEU A 86 4.79 -3.67 0.15
C LEU A 86 5.20 -5.13 0.08
N ASN A 87 6.48 -5.45 0.29
CA ASN A 87 6.98 -6.82 0.33
C ASN A 87 6.41 -7.56 1.55
N SER A 88 6.44 -6.93 2.73
CA SER A 88 5.82 -7.47 3.95
C SER A 88 4.33 -7.75 3.74
N CYS A 89 3.58 -6.78 3.22
CA CYS A 89 2.15 -6.95 2.93
C CYS A 89 1.89 -8.10 1.95
N GLN A 90 2.71 -8.26 0.92
CA GLN A 90 2.56 -9.37 -0.02
C GLN A 90 2.80 -10.72 0.66
N THR A 91 3.85 -10.84 1.46
CA THR A 91 4.16 -12.05 2.22
C THR A 91 3.01 -12.43 3.16
N ILE A 92 2.45 -11.46 3.88
CA ILE A 92 1.29 -11.65 4.75
C ILE A 92 0.11 -12.24 3.97
N PHE A 93 -0.22 -11.71 2.80
CA PHE A 93 -1.34 -12.22 2.01
C PHE A 93 -1.06 -13.57 1.36
N GLN A 94 0.20 -13.88 1.02
CA GLN A 94 0.60 -15.20 0.54
C GLN A 94 0.46 -16.24 1.65
N GLN A 95 0.96 -15.96 2.84
CA GLN A 95 0.84 -16.84 4.01
C GLN A 95 -0.62 -17.05 4.44
N ALA A 96 -1.45 -16.03 4.31
CA ALA A 96 -2.89 -16.11 4.58
C ALA A 96 -3.69 -16.78 3.45
N SER A 97 -3.03 -17.27 2.38
CA SER A 97 -3.67 -17.85 1.19
C SER A 97 -4.71 -16.92 0.54
N MET A 98 -4.39 -15.64 0.45
CA MET A 98 -5.26 -14.60 -0.12
C MET A 98 -4.66 -14.01 -1.41
N PRO A 99 -4.58 -14.78 -2.52
CA PRO A 99 -3.87 -14.38 -3.73
C PRO A 99 -4.44 -13.12 -4.38
N ARG A 100 -5.73 -12.85 -4.19
CA ARG A 100 -6.35 -11.62 -4.70
C ARG A 100 -5.75 -10.37 -4.08
N TYR A 101 -5.53 -10.36 -2.76
CA TYR A 101 -4.92 -9.21 -2.09
C TYR A 101 -3.43 -9.07 -2.41
N ALA A 102 -2.73 -10.19 -2.57
CA ALA A 102 -1.35 -10.17 -3.06
C ALA A 102 -1.24 -9.50 -4.44
N ARG A 103 -2.20 -9.76 -5.36
CA ARG A 103 -2.27 -9.07 -6.66
C ARG A 103 -2.56 -7.57 -6.52
N TYR A 104 -3.38 -7.17 -5.55
CA TYR A 104 -3.62 -5.75 -5.28
C TYR A 104 -2.34 -5.04 -4.79
N ILE A 105 -1.53 -5.70 -3.96
CA ILE A 105 -0.21 -5.16 -3.59
C ILE A 105 0.68 -5.03 -4.84
N ASN A 106 0.62 -5.99 -5.75
CA ASN A 106 1.37 -5.92 -7.00
C ASN A 106 0.92 -4.75 -7.90
N LEU A 107 -0.38 -4.47 -7.98
CA LEU A 107 -0.89 -3.27 -8.64
C LEU A 107 -0.38 -1.98 -7.96
N LYS A 108 -0.35 -1.95 -6.63
CA LYS A 108 0.19 -0.80 -5.90
C LYS A 108 1.68 -0.58 -6.17
N ARG A 109 2.46 -1.65 -6.40
CA ARG A 109 3.86 -1.54 -6.86
C ARG A 109 3.98 -0.88 -8.23
N ALA A 110 3.12 -1.27 -9.18
CA ALA A 110 3.12 -0.63 -10.50
C ALA A 110 2.79 0.87 -10.40
N VAL A 111 1.87 1.25 -9.52
CA VAL A 111 1.56 2.66 -9.22
C VAL A 111 2.77 3.36 -8.59
N LEU A 112 3.45 2.74 -7.61
CA LEU A 112 4.66 3.30 -7.00
C LEU A 112 5.80 3.47 -8.02
N ALA A 113 5.97 2.51 -8.92
CA ALA A 113 6.94 2.62 -10.02
C ALA A 113 6.64 3.82 -10.93
N ALA A 114 5.37 4.11 -11.19
CA ALA A 114 4.95 5.30 -11.95
C ALA A 114 5.23 6.60 -11.18
N ILE A 115 5.11 6.59 -9.86
CA ILE A 115 5.46 7.74 -9.01
C ILE A 115 6.95 8.00 -9.08
N TYR A 116 7.82 6.98 -8.98
CA TYR A 116 9.26 7.13 -9.17
C TYR A 116 9.60 7.77 -10.53
N LYS A 117 8.92 7.33 -11.60
CA LYS A 117 9.08 7.94 -12.93
C LYS A 117 8.74 9.44 -12.92
N LYS A 118 7.63 9.82 -12.29
CA LYS A 118 7.22 11.23 -12.17
C LYS A 118 8.21 12.06 -11.36
N GLU A 119 8.84 11.47 -10.36
CA GLU A 119 9.87 12.11 -9.53
C GLU A 119 11.26 12.11 -10.20
N GLY A 120 11.41 11.58 -11.43
CA GLY A 120 12.64 11.54 -12.20
C GLY A 120 13.54 10.34 -11.89
N ASP A 121 13.13 9.42 -11.01
CA ASP A 121 13.88 8.19 -10.70
C ASP A 121 13.53 7.07 -11.69
N THR A 122 14.10 7.18 -12.87
CA THR A 122 13.85 6.22 -13.96
C THR A 122 14.40 4.83 -13.66
N ALA A 123 15.50 4.74 -12.91
CA ALA A 123 16.15 3.46 -12.59
C ALA A 123 15.25 2.61 -11.66
N ASN A 124 14.84 3.15 -10.52
CA ASN A 124 13.94 2.46 -9.59
C ASN A 124 12.57 2.23 -10.21
N SER A 125 12.05 3.15 -11.02
CA SER A 125 10.82 2.98 -11.77
C SER A 125 10.84 1.73 -12.65
N LYS A 126 11.87 1.59 -13.51
CA LYS A 126 12.03 0.42 -14.39
C LYS A 126 12.19 -0.87 -13.60
N ARG A 127 13.04 -0.88 -12.57
CA ARG A 127 13.30 -2.04 -11.72
C ARG A 127 12.01 -2.50 -11.02
N LEU A 128 11.29 -1.60 -10.38
CA LEU A 128 10.08 -1.94 -9.64
C LEU A 128 8.95 -2.39 -10.58
N MET A 129 8.83 -1.78 -11.76
CA MET A 129 7.85 -2.20 -12.76
C MET A 129 8.17 -3.59 -13.30
N ALA A 130 9.45 -3.89 -13.61
CA ALA A 130 9.87 -5.22 -14.03
C ALA A 130 9.57 -6.27 -12.97
N PHE A 131 9.84 -5.97 -11.69
CA PHE A 131 9.50 -6.83 -10.57
C PHE A 131 7.97 -7.05 -10.47
N SER A 132 7.17 -6.01 -10.64
CA SER A 132 5.70 -6.13 -10.66
C SER A 132 5.22 -7.05 -11.78
N LEU A 133 5.81 -6.99 -12.96
CA LEU A 133 5.46 -7.85 -14.11
C LEU A 133 5.92 -9.29 -13.92
N SER A 134 7.06 -9.53 -13.28
CA SER A 134 7.55 -10.88 -13.00
C SER A 134 6.68 -11.65 -12.00
N ASN A 135 6.01 -10.94 -11.11
CA ASN A 135 5.06 -11.50 -10.14
C ASN A 135 3.68 -11.82 -10.74
N GLU A 136 3.49 -11.61 -12.04
CA GLU A 136 2.21 -11.89 -12.70
C GLU A 136 2.43 -12.86 -13.87
N CYS A 137 1.69 -13.97 -13.87
CA CYS A 137 1.79 -14.98 -14.92
C CYS A 137 0.91 -14.68 -16.15
N SER A 138 -0.20 -13.99 -15.96
CA SER A 138 -1.18 -13.71 -17.01
C SER A 138 -0.76 -12.52 -17.88
N SER A 139 -0.66 -12.72 -19.19
CA SER A 139 -0.33 -11.65 -20.13
C SER A 139 -1.36 -10.51 -20.10
N TRP A 140 -2.65 -10.83 -19.94
CA TRP A 140 -3.71 -9.84 -19.80
C TRP A 140 -3.51 -8.97 -18.56
N LYS A 141 -3.19 -9.59 -17.43
CA LYS A 141 -2.95 -8.84 -16.18
C LYS A 141 -1.67 -8.00 -16.25
N LYS A 142 -0.64 -8.48 -16.94
CA LYS A 142 0.54 -7.65 -17.25
C LYS A 142 0.17 -6.40 -18.05
N LEU A 143 -0.74 -6.54 -19.01
CA LEU A 143 -1.26 -5.39 -19.78
C LEU A 143 -1.97 -4.40 -18.85
N LEU A 144 -2.80 -4.88 -17.92
CA LEU A 144 -3.47 -4.02 -16.93
C LEU A 144 -2.47 -3.28 -16.02
N LEU A 145 -1.39 -3.95 -15.59
CA LEU A 145 -0.32 -3.30 -14.82
C LEU A 145 0.40 -2.22 -15.63
N HIS A 146 0.68 -2.48 -16.90
CA HIS A 146 1.24 -1.48 -17.81
C HIS A 146 0.31 -0.27 -17.99
N PHE A 147 -0.97 -0.54 -18.15
CA PHE A 147 -1.97 0.53 -18.26
C PHE A 147 -2.02 1.37 -16.98
N ALA A 148 -2.07 0.73 -15.79
CA ALA A 148 -2.05 1.42 -14.51
C ALA A 148 -0.80 2.28 -14.33
N PHE A 149 0.37 1.74 -14.69
CA PHE A 149 1.64 2.45 -14.66
C PHE A 149 1.60 3.70 -15.56
N ASN A 150 1.23 3.54 -16.83
CA ASN A 150 1.23 4.67 -17.78
C ASN A 150 0.20 5.74 -17.39
N TYR A 151 -1.01 5.33 -17.02
CA TYR A 151 -2.04 6.25 -16.55
C TYR A 151 -1.56 7.10 -15.36
N THR A 152 -0.94 6.44 -14.37
CA THR A 152 -0.40 7.13 -13.19
C THR A 152 0.80 8.02 -13.54
N ALA A 153 1.69 7.56 -14.41
CA ALA A 153 2.84 8.33 -14.87
C ALA A 153 2.45 9.62 -15.60
N CYS A 154 1.32 9.59 -16.33
CA CYS A 154 0.71 10.77 -16.96
C CYS A 154 -0.08 11.67 -15.99
N GLY A 155 -0.06 11.40 -14.68
CA GLY A 155 -0.74 12.21 -13.67
C GLY A 155 -2.12 11.71 -13.26
N GLY A 156 -2.61 10.62 -13.84
CA GLY A 156 -3.89 10.02 -13.46
C GLY A 156 -3.91 9.54 -12.00
N ARG A 157 -5.08 9.60 -11.38
CA ARG A 157 -5.32 9.16 -9.98
C ARG A 157 -6.49 8.16 -9.94
N GLY A 158 -6.51 7.32 -8.92
CA GLY A 158 -7.65 6.42 -8.67
C GLY A 158 -7.74 5.24 -9.63
N ILE A 159 -6.68 4.89 -10.37
CA ILE A 159 -6.66 3.79 -11.34
C ILE A 159 -7.10 2.44 -10.75
N HIS A 160 -6.90 2.25 -9.45
CA HIS A 160 -7.28 1.03 -8.75
C HIS A 160 -8.80 0.76 -8.79
N TRP A 161 -9.64 1.80 -8.90
CA TRP A 161 -11.09 1.62 -9.05
C TRP A 161 -11.45 0.88 -10.34
N LEU A 162 -10.68 1.10 -11.41
CA LEU A 162 -10.89 0.46 -12.71
C LEU A 162 -10.20 -0.91 -12.81
N ILE A 163 -8.99 -1.04 -12.28
CA ILE A 163 -8.14 -2.21 -12.49
C ILE A 163 -8.34 -3.30 -11.44
N ALA A 164 -8.50 -2.96 -10.17
CA ALA A 164 -8.60 -3.95 -9.10
C ALA A 164 -9.74 -4.98 -9.27
N PRO A 165 -10.91 -4.65 -9.84
CA PRO A 165 -11.93 -5.66 -10.12
C PRO A 165 -11.53 -6.68 -11.18
N LEU A 166 -10.54 -6.36 -12.04
CA LEU A 166 -10.13 -7.14 -13.21
C LEU A 166 -8.93 -8.07 -12.94
N ILE A 167 -8.28 -7.95 -11.75
CA ILE A 167 -7.05 -8.68 -11.41
C ILE A 167 -7.19 -9.67 -10.24
#